data_353b42e8654de5c3672ee0c256f330da
#
_entry.id   353b42e8654de5c3672ee0c256f330da
#
_cell.length_a   1.000
_cell.length_b   1.000
_cell.length_c   1.000
_cell.angle_alpha   90.00
_cell.angle_beta   90.00
_cell.angle_gamma   90.00
#
_symmetry.space_group_name_H-M   'P 1'
#
loop_
_entity.id
_entity.type
_entity.pdbx_description
1 polymer ?
#
loop_
_entity_poly.entity_id
_entity_poly.type
_entity_poly.pdbx_seq_one_letter_code
_entity_poly.pdbx_strand_id
1 'polypeptide(L)'
;MIFSSNDSGQKRDLALLHASLLIIKANSNPNQFTKLDQDTFIRTLSGGLSRCNPLFTQKAESMSDLEMASILRNRSNFDKRAIAQTLSAALDATGKSFESKKVLMNIAFESDIPLNYFRI
;
A
#
# COMPACT_ATOMS: atom_id res chain seq x y z
N MET A 1 22.05 -2.91 3.34
CA MET A 1 21.48 -3.30 3.21
C MET A 1 20.96 -3.97 3.09
N ILE A 2 20.92 -4.32 3.04
CA ILE A 2 20.50 -4.94 2.97
C ILE A 2 19.39 -5.33 2.65
N PHE A 3 18.69 -4.63 2.16
CA PHE A 3 17.55 -5.11 1.83
C PHE A 3 17.41 -6.08 0.73
N SER A 4 18.36 -6.07 -0.11
CA SER A 4 18.49 -7.03 -1.17
C SER A 4 18.66 -8.45 -0.64
N SER A 5 19.16 -8.61 0.55
CA SER A 5 19.28 -9.91 1.20
C SER A 5 18.08 -10.22 2.08
N ASN A 6 17.10 -9.33 2.12
CA ASN A 6 15.90 -9.52 2.94
C ASN A 6 14.67 -9.66 2.05
N ASP A 7 14.47 -10.86 1.54
CA ASP A 7 13.34 -11.15 0.66
C ASP A 7 12.00 -10.87 1.35
N SER A 8 11.91 -11.11 2.65
CA SER A 8 10.69 -10.88 3.38
C SER A 8 10.34 -9.38 3.42
N GLY A 9 11.35 -8.53 3.67
CA GLY A 9 11.13 -7.09 3.66
C GLY A 9 10.77 -6.57 2.29
N GLN A 10 11.39 -7.11 1.25
CA GLN A 10 11.08 -6.71 -0.11
C GLN A 10 9.67 -7.13 -0.49
N LYS A 11 9.26 -8.33 -0.14
CA LYS A 11 7.90 -8.80 -0.40
C LYS A 11 6.87 -7.94 0.33
N ARG A 12 7.15 -7.58 1.58
CA ARG A 12 6.27 -6.69 2.33
C ARG A 12 6.11 -5.35 1.62
N ASP A 13 7.21 -4.78 1.16
CA ASP A 13 7.16 -3.48 0.48
C ASP A 13 6.37 -3.57 -0.83
N LEU A 14 6.54 -4.66 -1.58
CA LEU A 14 5.76 -4.88 -2.80
C LEU A 14 4.27 -5.03 -2.49
N ALA A 15 3.93 -5.80 -1.45
CA ALA A 15 2.56 -6.00 -1.04
C ALA A 15 1.94 -4.69 -0.55
N LEU A 16 2.69 -3.90 0.19
CA LEU A 16 2.24 -2.61 0.69
C LEU A 16 1.98 -1.63 -0.46
N LEU A 17 2.86 -1.60 -1.45
CA LEU A 17 2.66 -0.77 -2.62
C LEU A 17 1.44 -1.24 -3.43
N HIS A 18 1.28 -2.55 -3.60
CA HIS A 18 0.12 -3.11 -4.28
C HIS A 18 -1.18 -2.66 -3.60
N ALA A 19 -1.23 -2.81 -2.28
CA ALA A 19 -2.41 -2.42 -1.50
C ALA A 19 -2.69 -0.92 -1.62
N SER A 20 -1.64 -0.10 -1.53
CA SER A 20 -1.77 1.34 -1.66
C SER A 20 -2.33 1.74 -3.03
N LEU A 21 -1.86 1.07 -4.09
CA LEU A 21 -2.34 1.34 -5.44
C LEU A 21 -3.80 0.94 -5.62
N LEU A 22 -4.24 -0.14 -4.98
CA LEU A 22 -5.65 -0.53 -5.00
C LEU A 22 -6.54 0.56 -4.41
N ILE A 23 -6.11 1.14 -3.29
CA ILE A 23 -6.85 2.20 -2.63
C ILE A 23 -6.91 3.43 -3.52
N ILE A 24 -5.79 3.80 -4.12
CA ILE A 24 -5.69 4.99 -4.97
C ILE A 24 -6.55 4.82 -6.22
N LYS A 25 -6.44 3.66 -6.87
CA LYS A 25 -7.16 3.40 -8.13
C LYS A 25 -8.66 3.27 -7.93
N ALA A 26 -9.11 2.97 -6.72
CA ALA A 26 -10.53 2.87 -6.42
C ALA A 26 -11.21 4.24 -6.38
N ASN A 27 -10.43 5.32 -6.28
CA ASN A 27 -10.97 6.68 -6.25
C ASN A 27 -11.68 6.97 -7.58
N SER A 28 -12.95 7.32 -7.51
CA SER A 28 -13.78 7.58 -8.68
C SER A 28 -13.55 8.97 -9.28
N ASN A 29 -12.78 9.82 -8.61
CA ASN A 29 -12.51 11.17 -9.09
C ASN A 29 -11.03 11.31 -9.49
N PRO A 30 -10.69 10.98 -10.74
CA PRO A 30 -9.30 11.00 -11.19
C PRO A 30 -8.67 12.39 -11.19
N ASN A 31 -9.47 13.45 -11.09
CA ASN A 31 -8.94 14.81 -11.06
C ASN A 31 -8.36 15.19 -9.71
N GLN A 32 -8.70 14.45 -8.66
CA GLN A 32 -8.19 14.72 -7.32
C GLN A 32 -6.84 14.07 -7.05
N PHE A 33 -6.45 13.12 -7.87
CA PHE A 33 -5.21 12.40 -7.66
C PHE A 33 -4.57 12.13 -9.01
N THR A 34 -3.71 13.05 -9.42
CA THR A 34 -3.07 12.99 -10.73
C THR A 34 -1.96 11.94 -10.75
N LYS A 35 -1.44 11.66 -11.94
CA LYS A 35 -0.29 10.76 -12.07
C LYS A 35 0.92 11.30 -11.31
N LEU A 36 1.11 12.60 -11.30
CA LEU A 36 2.20 13.22 -10.55
C LEU A 36 2.03 12.98 -9.06
N ASP A 37 0.81 13.07 -8.54
CA ASP A 37 0.52 12.79 -7.15
C ASP A 37 0.80 11.34 -6.81
N GLN A 38 0.46 10.41 -7.71
CA GLN A 38 0.77 9.00 -7.54
C GLN A 38 2.27 8.77 -7.46
N ASP A 39 3.03 9.38 -8.37
CA ASP A 39 4.48 9.24 -8.39
C ASP A 39 5.08 9.79 -7.10
N THR A 40 4.60 10.93 -6.63
CA THR A 40 5.06 11.53 -5.38
C THR A 40 4.75 10.62 -4.21
N PHE A 41 3.55 10.05 -4.17
CA PHE A 41 3.16 9.14 -3.10
C PHE A 41 4.04 7.88 -3.11
N ILE A 42 4.28 7.31 -4.28
CA ILE A 42 5.13 6.13 -4.41
C ILE A 42 6.53 6.42 -3.92
N ARG A 43 7.08 7.59 -4.24
CA ARG A 43 8.39 8.00 -3.74
C ARG A 43 8.42 8.11 -2.24
N THR A 44 7.41 8.74 -1.67
CA THR A 44 7.30 8.90 -0.23
C THR A 44 7.20 7.55 0.45
N LEU A 45 6.38 6.66 -0.11
CA LEU A 45 6.21 5.32 0.41
C LEU A 45 7.51 4.53 0.38
N SER A 46 8.27 4.69 -0.68
CA SER A 46 9.56 4.02 -0.84
C SER A 46 10.67 4.69 -0.02
N GLY A 47 10.35 5.74 0.73
CA GLY A 47 11.33 6.46 1.51
C GLY A 47 12.33 7.22 0.67
N GLY A 48 11.94 7.60 -0.55
CA GLY A 48 12.83 8.30 -1.47
C GLY A 48 13.96 7.42 -1.97
N LEU A 49 13.82 6.13 -1.85
CA LEU A 49 14.90 5.21 -2.13
C LEU A 49 15.00 4.80 -3.58
N SER A 50 16.09 4.13 -3.88
CA SER A 50 16.35 3.57 -5.19
C SER A 50 15.30 2.55 -5.63
N ARG A 51 14.44 2.14 -4.74
CA ARG A 51 13.32 1.25 -5.06
C ARG A 51 12.25 1.90 -5.89
N CYS A 52 12.26 3.23 -5.96
CA CYS A 52 11.25 3.97 -6.68
C CYS A 52 11.56 3.95 -8.17
N ASN A 53 11.57 2.77 -8.75
CA ASN A 53 11.81 2.60 -10.17
C ASN A 53 10.62 1.90 -10.82
N PRO A 54 10.47 2.04 -12.14
CA PRO A 54 9.33 1.44 -12.85
C PRO A 54 9.22 -0.07 -12.68
N LEU A 55 10.35 -0.75 -12.56
CA LEU A 55 10.35 -2.20 -12.41
C LEU A 55 9.73 -2.63 -11.09
N PHE A 56 10.05 -1.93 -10.01
CA PHE A 56 9.47 -2.20 -8.71
C PHE A 56 7.94 -2.01 -8.74
N THR A 57 7.50 -0.91 -9.33
CA THR A 57 6.07 -0.63 -9.48
C THR A 57 5.37 -1.70 -10.31
N GLN A 58 5.98 -2.13 -11.40
CA GLN A 58 5.42 -3.19 -12.23
C GLN A 58 5.28 -4.49 -11.47
N LYS A 59 6.27 -4.85 -10.67
CA LYS A 59 6.19 -6.05 -9.83
C LYS A 59 5.05 -5.95 -8.84
N ALA A 60 4.88 -4.79 -8.21
CA ALA A 60 3.79 -4.58 -7.27
C ALA A 60 2.43 -4.70 -7.96
N GLU A 61 2.30 -4.10 -9.15
CA GLU A 61 1.05 -4.14 -9.89
C GLU A 61 0.70 -5.56 -10.39
N SER A 62 1.71 -6.37 -10.68
CA SER A 62 1.48 -7.74 -11.16
C SER A 62 1.14 -8.72 -10.05
N MET A 63 1.33 -8.34 -8.81
CA MET A 63 1.01 -9.20 -7.68
C MET A 63 -0.50 -9.41 -7.61
N SER A 64 -0.94 -10.61 -7.22
CA SER A 64 -2.35 -10.86 -7.01
C SER A 64 -2.80 -10.31 -5.67
N ASP A 65 -4.09 -10.00 -5.56
CA ASP A 65 -4.66 -9.53 -4.30
C ASP A 65 -4.53 -10.58 -3.20
N LEU A 66 -4.67 -11.84 -3.57
CA LEU A 66 -4.53 -12.95 -2.62
C LEU A 66 -3.11 -13.04 -2.07
N GLU A 67 -2.11 -12.90 -2.94
CA GLU A 67 -0.72 -12.92 -2.52
C GLU A 67 -0.41 -11.74 -1.62
N MET A 68 -0.89 -10.55 -1.99
CA MET A 68 -0.71 -9.34 -1.18
C MET A 68 -1.27 -9.55 0.22
N ALA A 69 -2.51 -10.02 0.32
CA ALA A 69 -3.15 -10.24 1.61
C ALA A 69 -2.40 -11.28 2.45
N SER A 70 -1.93 -12.34 1.81
CA SER A 70 -1.18 -13.40 2.50
C SER A 70 0.12 -12.85 3.10
N ILE A 71 0.83 -12.04 2.33
CA ILE A 71 2.09 -11.45 2.79
C ILE A 71 1.83 -10.54 3.99
N LEU A 72 0.83 -9.66 3.89
CA LEU A 72 0.54 -8.71 4.97
C LEU A 72 0.01 -9.40 6.21
N ARG A 73 -0.78 -10.46 6.04
CA ARG A 73 -1.33 -11.21 7.16
C ARG A 73 -0.25 -11.82 8.04
N ASN A 74 0.85 -12.22 7.43
CA ASN A 74 1.93 -12.91 8.13
C ASN A 74 2.94 -11.97 8.77
N ARG A 75 2.69 -10.68 8.76
CA ARG A 75 3.60 -9.71 9.38
C ARG A 75 3.29 -9.57 10.86
N SER A 76 4.27 -9.07 11.62
CA SER A 76 4.12 -8.82 13.04
C SER A 76 3.13 -7.69 13.31
N ASN A 77 2.65 -7.58 14.54
CA ASN A 77 1.77 -6.47 14.92
C ASN A 77 2.45 -5.12 14.74
N PHE A 78 3.74 -5.05 15.01
CA PHE A 78 4.51 -3.83 14.79
C PHE A 78 4.46 -3.41 13.31
N ASP A 79 4.71 -4.37 12.42
CA ASP A 79 4.62 -4.11 10.98
C ASP A 79 3.20 -3.74 10.57
N LYS A 80 2.20 -4.41 11.11
CA LYS A 80 0.81 -4.14 10.76
C LYS A 80 0.39 -2.72 11.14
N ARG A 81 0.91 -2.19 12.25
CA ARG A 81 0.65 -0.79 12.62
C ARG A 81 1.26 0.17 11.60
N ALA A 82 2.48 -0.09 11.18
CA ALA A 82 3.13 0.73 10.16
C ALA A 82 2.42 0.63 8.81
N ILE A 83 2.00 -0.58 8.43
CA ILE A 83 1.23 -0.81 7.22
C ILE A 83 -0.07 -0.02 7.26
N ALA A 84 -0.78 -0.07 8.39
CA ALA A 84 -2.04 0.64 8.54
C ALA A 84 -1.85 2.15 8.39
N GLN A 85 -0.76 2.70 8.93
CA GLN A 85 -0.47 4.13 8.79
C GLN A 85 -0.24 4.50 7.34
N THR A 86 0.49 3.67 6.61
CA THR A 86 0.76 3.92 5.19
C THR A 86 -0.52 3.85 4.36
N LEU A 87 -1.35 2.85 4.60
CA LEU A 87 -2.61 2.72 3.88
C LEU A 87 -3.59 3.85 4.23
N SER A 88 -3.56 4.32 5.47
CA SER A 88 -4.35 5.49 5.87
C SER A 88 -3.89 6.74 5.12
N ALA A 89 -2.58 6.89 4.92
CA ALA A 89 -2.05 8.01 4.14
C ALA A 89 -2.51 7.93 2.68
N ALA A 90 -2.55 6.73 2.11
CA ALA A 90 -3.07 6.54 0.76
C ALA A 90 -4.54 6.96 0.67
N LEU A 91 -5.32 6.59 1.67
CA LEU A 91 -6.72 6.98 1.73
C LEU A 91 -6.87 8.49 1.84
N ASP A 92 -6.06 9.12 2.70
CA ASP A 92 -6.08 10.59 2.85
C ASP A 92 -5.76 11.29 1.54
N ALA A 93 -4.79 10.74 0.78
CA ALA A 93 -4.39 11.31 -0.50
C ALA A 93 -5.53 11.30 -1.53
N THR A 94 -6.46 10.35 -1.41
CA THR A 94 -7.62 10.26 -2.31
C THR A 94 -8.81 11.08 -1.81
N GLY A 95 -8.65 11.85 -0.74
CA GLY A 95 -9.75 12.59 -0.14
C GLY A 95 -10.74 11.72 0.59
N LYS A 96 -10.32 10.52 0.99
CA LYS A 96 -11.15 9.55 1.73
C LYS A 96 -12.44 9.21 0.98
N SER A 97 -12.33 8.97 -0.33
CA SER A 97 -13.49 8.60 -1.12
C SER A 97 -14.13 7.32 -0.58
N PHE A 98 -15.43 7.18 -0.80
CA PHE A 98 -16.17 6.01 -0.32
C PHE A 98 -15.60 4.72 -0.90
N GLU A 99 -15.31 4.73 -2.19
CA GLU A 99 -14.78 3.55 -2.87
C GLU A 99 -13.39 3.17 -2.32
N SER A 100 -12.54 4.15 -2.10
CA SER A 100 -11.20 3.91 -1.56
C SER A 100 -11.27 3.40 -0.13
N LYS A 101 -12.17 3.96 0.69
CA LYS A 101 -12.37 3.49 2.06
C LYS A 101 -12.84 2.04 2.09
N LYS A 102 -13.74 1.69 1.19
CA LYS A 102 -14.26 0.32 1.10
C LYS A 102 -13.13 -0.66 0.73
N VAL A 103 -12.25 -0.28 -0.19
CA VAL A 103 -11.11 -1.10 -0.56
C VAL A 103 -10.17 -1.27 0.62
N LEU A 104 -9.89 -0.19 1.34
CA LEU A 104 -9.04 -0.26 2.53
C LEU A 104 -9.60 -1.23 3.56
N MET A 105 -10.89 -1.16 3.82
CA MET A 105 -11.53 -2.04 4.79
C MET A 105 -11.45 -3.51 4.38
N ASN A 106 -11.60 -3.80 3.08
CA ASN A 106 -11.44 -5.16 2.57
C ASN A 106 -10.01 -5.64 2.74
N ILE A 107 -9.03 -4.80 2.47
CA ILE A 107 -7.62 -5.14 2.66
C ILE A 107 -7.35 -5.44 4.13
N ALA A 108 -7.86 -4.61 5.02
CA ALA A 108 -7.69 -4.80 6.45
C ALA A 108 -8.25 -6.15 6.90
N PHE A 109 -9.43 -6.48 6.43
CA PHE A 109 -10.08 -7.75 6.78
C PHE A 109 -9.27 -8.95 6.28
N GLU A 110 -8.90 -8.94 5.01
CA GLU A 110 -8.19 -10.06 4.41
C GLU A 110 -6.77 -10.22 4.92
N SER A 111 -6.15 -9.12 5.32
CA SER A 111 -4.79 -9.11 5.84
C SER A 111 -4.74 -9.27 7.36
N ASP A 112 -5.89 -9.45 7.99
CA ASP A 112 -6.00 -9.60 9.45
C ASP A 112 -5.33 -8.44 10.19
N ILE A 113 -5.62 -7.23 9.75
CA ILE A 113 -5.14 -6.01 10.40
C ILE A 113 -6.33 -5.36 11.12
N PRO A 114 -6.25 -5.16 12.45
CA PRO A 114 -7.36 -4.54 13.18
C PRO A 114 -7.71 -3.16 12.64
N LEU A 115 -9.00 -2.89 12.49
CA LEU A 115 -9.46 -1.61 11.96
C LEU A 115 -9.03 -0.44 12.82
N ASN A 116 -8.86 -0.65 14.11
CA ASN A 116 -8.45 0.44 15.01
C ASN A 116 -6.99 0.86 14.81
N TYR A 117 -6.23 0.16 13.98
CA TYR A 117 -4.89 0.60 13.60
C TYR A 117 -4.95 1.70 12.53
N PHE A 118 -6.06 1.81 11.83
CA PHE A 118 -6.21 2.77 10.73
C PHE A 118 -6.83 4.07 11.20
N ARG A 119 -6.54 5.14 10.46
CA ARG A 119 -7.19 6.44 10.64
C ARG A 119 -8.23 6.59 9.54
N ILE A 120 -9.44 6.17 9.83
CA ILE A 120 -10.54 6.27 8.86
C ILE A 120 -11.77 7.03 9.47
#